data_f725696619dd96249ebae426ec71e0fc
#
_entry.id   f725696619dd96249ebae426ec71e0fc
#
_cell.length_a   1.000
_cell.length_b   1.000
_cell.length_c   1.000
_cell.angle_alpha   90.00
_cell.angle_beta   90.00
_cell.angle_gamma   90.00
#
_symmetry.space_group_name_H-M   'P 1'
#
loop_
_entity.id
_entity.type
_entity.pdbx_description
1 polymer ?
#
loop_
_entity_poly.entity_id
_entity_poly.type
_entity_poly.pdbx_seq_one_letter_code
_entity_poly.pdbx_strand_id
1 'polypeptide(L)'
;MIPVQAQPESIHFSKQVRIPGQQFLSKIPKPTYQQWRGREYWQRVLPDMRKAYDSICAYSAFWIPHSTGNHSIDHFIPKSKQPSLAYEWHNYRYVSARFNSRKGTHNIVDPFKLLSGWFRLDFKSFLIKPNSELSANQKDKLWKTIKHLKLNDDEDLVIERQTWYLNYLNKEISFEHLKKKAPFIALEAERQDLIQ
;
A
#
# COMPACT_ATOMS: atom_id res chain seq x y z
N MET A 1 -5.56 5.84 -2.69
CA MET A 1 -4.47 5.85 -1.66
C MET A 1 -4.74 6.90 -0.61
N ILE A 2 -4.37 6.63 0.62
CA ILE A 2 -4.41 7.56 1.76
C ILE A 2 -3.00 7.71 2.34
N PRO A 3 -2.71 8.76 3.10
CA PRO A 3 -1.52 8.83 3.94
C PRO A 3 -1.47 7.63 4.88
N VAL A 4 -0.30 7.02 5.00
CA VAL A 4 -0.05 5.92 5.93
C VAL A 4 1.00 6.38 6.93
N GLN A 5 0.66 6.31 8.22
CA GLN A 5 1.62 6.61 9.27
C GLN A 5 2.61 5.45 9.41
N ALA A 6 3.90 5.75 9.31
CA ALA A 6 4.93 4.75 9.54
C ALA A 6 4.84 4.23 10.98
N GLN A 7 4.77 2.92 11.12
CA GLN A 7 4.72 2.25 12.42
C GLN A 7 6.13 1.89 12.90
N PRO A 8 6.36 1.84 14.21
CA PRO A 8 7.63 1.39 14.77
C PRO A 8 7.92 -0.05 14.33
N GLU A 9 9.19 -0.38 14.26
CA GLU A 9 9.58 -1.75 13.94
C GLU A 9 9.17 -2.74 15.04
N SER A 10 8.81 -3.96 14.62
CA SER A 10 8.51 -5.04 15.56
C SER A 10 9.71 -5.36 16.43
N ILE A 11 9.46 -5.70 17.72
CA ILE A 11 10.50 -6.10 18.68
C ILE A 11 11.34 -7.28 18.18
N HIS A 12 10.78 -8.08 17.28
CA HIS A 12 11.45 -9.26 16.72
C HIS A 12 12.23 -8.93 15.44
N PHE A 13 12.03 -7.74 14.86
CA PHE A 13 12.55 -7.38 13.53
C PHE A 13 14.08 -7.51 13.44
N SER A 14 14.80 -6.95 14.41
CA SER A 14 16.26 -6.97 14.39
C SER A 14 16.80 -8.41 14.37
N LYS A 15 16.30 -9.27 15.25
CA LYS A 15 16.73 -10.67 15.36
C LYS A 15 16.32 -11.52 14.16
N GLN A 16 15.11 -11.34 13.67
CA GLN A 16 14.53 -12.20 12.63
C GLN A 16 14.91 -11.77 11.21
N VAL A 17 15.16 -10.47 10.99
CA VAL A 17 15.32 -9.90 9.65
C VAL A 17 16.64 -9.16 9.48
N ARG A 18 16.89 -8.11 10.30
CA ARG A 18 18.05 -7.23 10.07
C ARG A 18 19.38 -7.95 10.25
N ILE A 19 19.60 -8.62 11.38
CA ILE A 19 20.87 -9.33 11.64
C ILE A 19 21.18 -10.38 10.57
N PRO A 20 20.32 -11.38 10.30
CA PRO A 20 20.62 -12.37 9.27
C PRO A 20 20.72 -11.74 7.88
N GLY A 21 19.96 -10.69 7.59
CA GLY A 21 20.02 -9.96 6.33
C GLY A 21 21.35 -9.22 6.13
N GLN A 22 21.83 -8.52 7.16
CA GLN A 22 23.12 -7.84 7.11
C GLN A 22 24.28 -8.82 6.99
N GLN A 23 24.23 -9.96 7.71
CA GLN A 23 25.22 -11.04 7.56
C GLN A 23 25.25 -11.62 6.14
N PHE A 24 24.10 -11.72 5.49
CA PHE A 24 24.05 -12.12 4.08
C PHE A 24 24.64 -11.06 3.16
N LEU A 25 24.24 -9.79 3.31
CA LEU A 25 24.72 -8.70 2.48
C LEU A 25 26.20 -8.36 2.68
N SER A 26 26.76 -8.61 3.86
CA SER A 26 28.21 -8.45 4.08
C SER A 26 29.04 -9.40 3.21
N LYS A 27 28.50 -10.59 2.91
CA LYS A 27 29.15 -11.57 2.04
C LYS A 27 28.83 -11.34 0.56
N ILE A 28 27.61 -10.87 0.26
CA ILE A 28 27.12 -10.66 -1.11
C ILE A 28 26.43 -9.28 -1.18
N PRO A 29 27.16 -8.18 -1.36
CA PRO A 29 26.61 -6.83 -1.33
C PRO A 29 25.60 -6.50 -2.44
N LYS A 30 25.71 -7.18 -3.59
CA LYS A 30 24.81 -7.04 -4.74
C LYS A 30 24.28 -8.40 -5.20
N PRO A 31 23.31 -8.98 -4.47
CA PRO A 31 22.82 -10.31 -4.81
C PRO A 31 22.10 -10.34 -6.16
N THR A 32 22.32 -11.42 -6.92
CA THR A 32 21.51 -11.75 -8.09
C THR A 32 20.13 -12.26 -7.68
N TYR A 33 19.22 -12.37 -8.65
CA TYR A 33 17.87 -12.92 -8.41
C TYR A 33 17.91 -14.29 -7.72
N GLN A 34 18.82 -15.18 -8.17
CA GLN A 34 18.94 -16.52 -7.59
C GLN A 34 19.48 -16.51 -6.16
N GLN A 35 20.39 -15.59 -5.83
CA GLN A 35 20.98 -15.49 -4.50
C GLN A 35 20.00 -14.95 -3.44
N TRP A 36 18.92 -14.28 -3.85
CA TRP A 36 17.87 -13.88 -2.93
C TRP A 36 16.99 -15.05 -2.45
N ARG A 37 16.97 -16.19 -3.16
CA ARG A 37 16.17 -17.35 -2.78
C ARG A 37 16.63 -17.90 -1.43
N GLY A 38 15.67 -18.16 -0.52
CA GLY A 38 15.93 -18.57 0.85
C GLY A 38 16.48 -17.47 1.75
N ARG A 39 16.46 -16.23 1.28
CA ARG A 39 16.91 -15.03 2.01
C ARG A 39 15.76 -14.01 2.20
N GLU A 40 14.53 -14.45 2.03
CA GLU A 40 13.31 -13.64 2.17
C GLU A 40 12.96 -13.43 3.66
N TYR A 41 13.96 -13.02 4.46
CA TYR A 41 13.79 -12.86 5.92
C TYR A 41 12.70 -11.87 6.28
N TRP A 42 12.39 -10.88 5.43
CA TRP A 42 11.28 -9.95 5.61
C TRP A 42 9.91 -10.62 5.71
N GLN A 43 9.75 -11.83 5.15
CA GLN A 43 8.47 -12.55 5.27
C GLN A 43 8.16 -12.97 6.70
N ARG A 44 9.18 -13.12 7.55
CA ARG A 44 9.02 -13.51 8.96
C ARG A 44 8.24 -12.47 9.79
N VAL A 45 8.25 -11.22 9.35
CA VAL A 45 7.55 -10.12 10.02
C VAL A 45 6.28 -9.68 9.29
N LEU A 46 5.81 -10.45 8.31
CA LEU A 46 4.54 -10.19 7.65
C LEU A 46 3.35 -10.20 8.63
N PRO A 47 3.25 -11.11 9.62
CA PRO A 47 2.20 -11.05 10.63
C PRO A 47 2.24 -9.77 11.47
N ASP A 48 3.44 -9.28 11.83
CA ASP A 48 3.62 -8.04 12.60
C ASP A 48 3.19 -6.84 11.77
N MET A 49 3.58 -6.77 10.50
CA MET A 49 3.16 -5.72 9.57
C MET A 49 1.64 -5.72 9.37
N ARG A 50 1.03 -6.90 9.22
CA ARG A 50 -0.42 -7.03 9.09
C ARG A 50 -1.13 -6.41 10.31
N LYS A 51 -0.65 -6.69 11.51
CA LYS A 51 -1.19 -6.13 12.75
C LYS A 51 -0.96 -4.62 12.85
N ALA A 52 0.27 -4.16 12.56
CA ALA A 52 0.67 -2.76 12.68
C ALA A 52 -0.10 -1.84 11.72
N TYR A 53 -0.53 -2.35 10.57
CA TYR A 53 -1.26 -1.61 9.53
C TYR A 53 -2.72 -2.04 9.39
N ASP A 54 -3.33 -2.66 10.43
CA ASP A 54 -4.75 -3.05 10.48
C ASP A 54 -5.23 -3.85 9.26
N SER A 55 -4.33 -4.60 8.63
CA SER A 55 -4.56 -5.31 7.37
C SER A 55 -4.94 -4.41 6.20
N ILE A 56 -4.69 -3.10 6.24
CA ILE A 56 -4.99 -2.17 5.14
C ILE A 56 -3.81 -2.11 4.16
N CYS A 57 -4.10 -2.35 2.90
CA CYS A 57 -3.12 -2.22 1.82
C CYS A 57 -2.69 -0.75 1.65
N ALA A 58 -1.38 -0.47 1.77
CA ALA A 58 -0.86 0.89 1.63
C ALA A 58 -1.11 1.51 0.24
N TYR A 59 -1.35 0.70 -0.80
CA TYR A 59 -1.53 1.18 -2.16
C TYR A 59 -2.99 1.30 -2.58
N SER A 60 -3.84 0.32 -2.27
CA SER A 60 -5.27 0.40 -2.60
C SER A 60 -6.09 1.12 -1.53
N ALA A 61 -5.62 1.14 -0.29
CA ALA A 61 -6.37 1.52 0.89
C ALA A 61 -7.63 0.67 1.12
N PHE A 62 -7.57 -0.61 0.74
CA PHE A 62 -8.55 -1.62 1.09
C PHE A 62 -8.00 -2.56 2.16
N TRP A 63 -8.88 -3.05 2.99
CA TRP A 63 -8.59 -4.14 3.88
C TRP A 63 -8.31 -5.44 3.10
N ILE A 64 -7.27 -6.16 3.49
CA ILE A 64 -6.90 -7.44 2.88
C ILE A 64 -7.48 -8.57 3.74
N PRO A 65 -8.39 -9.42 3.19
CA PRO A 65 -8.98 -10.55 3.91
C PRO A 65 -7.91 -11.52 4.45
N HIS A 66 -8.10 -12.04 5.66
CA HIS A 66 -7.11 -12.88 6.32
C HIS A 66 -6.90 -14.24 5.65
N SER A 67 -7.99 -14.86 5.17
CA SER A 67 -7.95 -16.22 4.61
C SER A 67 -7.73 -16.25 3.09
N THR A 68 -8.27 -15.26 2.38
CA THR A 68 -8.27 -15.22 0.91
C THR A 68 -7.39 -14.11 0.34
N GLY A 69 -6.95 -13.17 1.18
CA GLY A 69 -6.09 -12.08 0.77
C GLY A 69 -4.63 -12.51 0.65
N ASN A 70 -4.00 -12.17 -0.45
CA ASN A 70 -2.56 -12.38 -0.64
C ASN A 70 -1.79 -11.23 -0.02
N HIS A 71 -1.40 -11.39 1.25
CA HIS A 71 -0.61 -10.42 1.98
C HIS A 71 0.85 -10.41 1.51
N SER A 72 1.46 -9.24 1.44
CA SER A 72 2.84 -9.08 0.99
C SER A 72 3.53 -7.91 1.67
N ILE A 73 4.85 -7.96 1.70
CA ILE A 73 5.73 -6.83 2.04
C ILE A 73 6.37 -6.36 0.75
N ASP A 74 6.11 -5.11 0.39
CA ASP A 74 6.83 -4.45 -0.69
C ASP A 74 8.08 -3.73 -0.15
N HIS A 75 9.19 -3.88 -0.87
CA HIS A 75 10.35 -3.03 -0.70
C HIS A 75 10.10 -1.73 -1.48
N PHE A 76 9.75 -0.65 -0.79
CA PHE A 76 9.40 0.61 -1.46
C PHE A 76 10.53 1.06 -2.40
N ILE A 77 11.76 1.09 -1.91
CA ILE A 77 12.95 1.15 -2.76
C ILE A 77 13.30 -0.31 -3.08
N PRO A 78 13.21 -0.72 -4.36
CA PRO A 78 13.43 -2.10 -4.75
C PRO A 78 14.81 -2.61 -4.34
N LYS A 79 14.86 -3.83 -3.79
CA LYS A 79 16.12 -4.48 -3.39
C LYS A 79 17.11 -4.68 -4.55
N SER A 80 16.61 -4.72 -5.79
CA SER A 80 17.44 -4.73 -7.00
C SER A 80 18.14 -3.41 -7.28
N LYS A 81 17.56 -2.29 -6.83
CA LYS A 81 18.15 -0.95 -6.96
C LYS A 81 19.06 -0.60 -5.79
N GLN A 82 18.62 -0.96 -4.58
CA GLN A 82 19.37 -0.67 -3.35
C GLN A 82 19.31 -1.86 -2.38
N PRO A 83 20.19 -2.87 -2.55
CA PRO A 83 20.20 -4.07 -1.72
C PRO A 83 20.36 -3.80 -0.23
N SER A 84 21.10 -2.75 0.17
CA SER A 84 21.31 -2.36 1.58
C SER A 84 20.02 -2.06 2.33
N LEU A 85 18.93 -1.70 1.62
CA LEU A 85 17.62 -1.44 2.21
C LEU A 85 16.70 -2.66 2.23
N ALA A 86 17.17 -3.82 1.75
CA ALA A 86 16.31 -5.01 1.66
C ALA A 86 15.87 -5.54 3.03
N TYR A 87 16.59 -5.24 4.10
CA TYR A 87 16.31 -5.71 5.44
C TYR A 87 16.11 -4.54 6.44
N GLU A 88 15.56 -3.44 5.92
CA GLU A 88 15.26 -2.26 6.71
C GLU A 88 13.75 -2.03 6.79
N TRP A 89 13.22 -1.96 8.03
CA TRP A 89 11.78 -1.82 8.30
C TRP A 89 11.17 -0.58 7.66
N HIS A 90 11.87 0.55 7.70
CA HIS A 90 11.38 1.80 7.11
C HIS A 90 11.19 1.73 5.59
N ASN A 91 11.82 0.75 4.92
CA ASN A 91 11.66 0.49 3.49
C ASN A 91 10.48 -0.43 3.17
N TYR A 92 9.76 -0.95 4.16
CA TYR A 92 8.65 -1.88 3.94
C TYR A 92 7.32 -1.17 3.86
N ARG A 93 6.45 -1.67 2.95
CA ARG A 93 5.04 -1.28 2.86
C ARG A 93 4.21 -2.55 2.92
N TYR A 94 3.21 -2.56 3.81
CA TYR A 94 2.25 -3.65 3.86
C TYR A 94 1.24 -3.49 2.73
N VAL A 95 1.16 -4.47 1.84
CA VAL A 95 0.36 -4.41 0.62
C VAL A 95 -0.23 -5.77 0.26
N SER A 96 -1.22 -5.82 -0.64
CA SER A 96 -1.56 -7.09 -1.27
C SER A 96 -0.50 -7.46 -2.32
N ALA A 97 -0.29 -8.76 -2.55
CA ALA A 97 0.67 -9.27 -3.54
C ALA A 97 0.39 -8.75 -4.96
N ARG A 98 -0.89 -8.54 -5.31
CA ARG A 98 -1.32 -7.94 -6.57
C ARG A 98 -0.68 -6.56 -6.79
N PHE A 99 -0.72 -5.70 -5.78
CA PHE A 99 -0.15 -4.36 -5.85
C PHE A 99 1.37 -4.35 -5.73
N ASN A 100 1.95 -5.28 -4.97
CA ASN A 100 3.40 -5.48 -4.92
C ASN A 100 3.94 -5.82 -6.32
N SER A 101 3.30 -6.78 -7.01
CA SER A 101 3.64 -7.15 -8.39
C SER A 101 3.50 -5.98 -9.37
N ARG A 102 2.40 -5.21 -9.28
CA ARG A 102 2.17 -4.04 -10.15
C ARG A 102 3.19 -2.94 -9.95
N LYS A 103 3.50 -2.65 -8.70
CA LYS A 103 4.54 -1.66 -8.39
C LYS A 103 5.90 -2.11 -8.91
N GLY A 104 6.31 -3.35 -8.69
CA GLY A 104 7.60 -3.88 -9.14
C GLY A 104 8.75 -2.91 -8.84
N THR A 105 9.44 -2.44 -9.88
CA THR A 105 10.53 -1.45 -9.77
C THR A 105 10.13 -0.03 -10.14
N HIS A 106 8.83 0.21 -10.37
CA HIS A 106 8.32 1.53 -10.73
C HIS A 106 8.45 2.52 -9.57
N ASN A 107 8.70 3.77 -9.92
CA ASN A 107 8.70 4.87 -8.97
C ASN A 107 7.27 5.41 -8.81
N ILE A 108 6.69 5.22 -7.65
CA ILE A 108 5.35 5.69 -7.27
C ILE A 108 5.45 6.65 -6.09
N VAL A 109 4.37 7.35 -5.78
CA VAL A 109 4.31 8.18 -4.57
C VAL A 109 4.36 7.29 -3.34
N ASP A 110 5.23 7.65 -2.39
CA ASP A 110 5.36 6.94 -1.13
C ASP A 110 4.14 7.21 -0.21
N PRO A 111 3.39 6.18 0.20
CA PRO A 111 2.27 6.35 1.13
C PRO A 111 2.66 7.00 2.47
N PHE A 112 3.91 6.84 2.93
CA PHE A 112 4.41 7.45 4.16
C PHE A 112 4.70 8.96 4.01
N LYS A 113 4.79 9.47 2.77
CA LYS A 113 5.03 10.87 2.44
C LYS A 113 3.83 11.54 1.75
N LEU A 114 2.77 10.77 1.55
CA LEU A 114 1.54 11.27 0.94
C LEU A 114 0.81 12.19 1.93
N LEU A 115 0.30 13.30 1.44
CA LEU A 115 -0.58 14.19 2.22
C LEU A 115 -2.05 13.88 1.94
N SER A 116 -2.89 14.13 2.94
CA SER A 116 -4.34 13.96 2.80
C SER A 116 -4.88 14.83 1.66
N GLY A 117 -5.77 14.26 0.86
CA GLY A 117 -6.43 14.97 -0.23
C GLY A 117 -5.61 15.11 -1.52
N TRP A 118 -4.42 14.51 -1.61
CA TRP A 118 -3.69 14.47 -2.87
C TRP A 118 -4.40 13.63 -3.92
N PHE A 119 -4.94 12.48 -3.55
CA PHE A 119 -5.85 11.69 -4.38
C PHE A 119 -7.29 12.06 -4.06
N ARG A 120 -8.12 12.14 -5.07
CA ARG A 120 -9.55 12.36 -5.01
C ARG A 120 -10.31 11.21 -5.64
N LEU A 121 -11.47 10.88 -5.11
CA LEU A 121 -12.40 9.93 -5.68
C LEU A 121 -13.55 10.68 -6.35
N ASP A 122 -13.86 10.33 -7.58
CA ASP A 122 -15.08 10.74 -8.26
C ASP A 122 -16.17 9.70 -7.99
N PHE A 123 -17.19 10.04 -7.22
CA PHE A 123 -18.27 9.13 -6.85
C PHE A 123 -19.28 8.84 -7.99
N LYS A 124 -19.17 9.52 -9.15
CA LYS A 124 -19.96 9.18 -10.33
C LYS A 124 -19.33 8.04 -11.12
N SER A 125 -18.01 8.06 -11.28
CA SER A 125 -17.26 7.07 -12.05
C SER A 125 -16.46 6.09 -11.20
N PHE A 126 -16.29 6.37 -9.91
CA PHE A 126 -15.40 5.66 -8.97
C PHE A 126 -13.93 5.63 -9.41
N LEU A 127 -13.54 6.57 -10.27
CA LEU A 127 -12.17 6.74 -10.69
C LEU A 127 -11.40 7.65 -9.73
N ILE A 128 -10.12 7.34 -9.56
CA ILE A 128 -9.19 8.13 -8.74
C ILE A 128 -8.50 9.18 -9.63
N LYS A 129 -8.41 10.40 -9.14
CA LYS A 129 -7.71 11.49 -9.81
C LYS A 129 -6.83 12.29 -8.85
N PRO A 130 -5.77 12.95 -9.31
CA PRO A 130 -5.06 13.94 -8.52
C PRO A 130 -5.97 15.11 -8.16
N ASN A 131 -5.76 15.70 -6.99
CA ASN A 131 -6.41 16.97 -6.63
C ASN A 131 -6.01 18.08 -7.62
N SER A 132 -6.99 18.84 -8.09
CA SER A 132 -6.82 19.94 -9.06
C SER A 132 -5.93 21.08 -8.57
N GLU A 133 -5.82 21.26 -7.26
CA GLU A 133 -5.04 22.32 -6.62
C GLU A 133 -3.53 22.04 -6.55
N LEU A 134 -3.13 20.80 -6.84
CA LEU A 134 -1.72 20.41 -6.82
C LEU A 134 -0.95 20.99 -8.02
N SER A 135 0.35 21.19 -7.84
CA SER A 135 1.25 21.58 -8.93
C SER A 135 1.30 20.55 -10.05
N ALA A 136 1.67 20.97 -11.25
CA ALA A 136 1.78 20.07 -12.42
C ALA A 136 2.71 18.88 -12.15
N ASN A 137 3.84 19.10 -11.47
CA ASN A 137 4.79 18.03 -11.12
C ASN A 137 4.19 17.03 -10.12
N GLN A 138 3.43 17.50 -9.12
CA GLN A 138 2.73 16.61 -8.19
C GLN A 138 1.66 15.79 -8.90
N LYS A 139 0.84 16.42 -9.75
CA LYS A 139 -0.18 15.73 -10.55
C LYS A 139 0.44 14.66 -11.45
N ASP A 140 1.54 14.95 -12.13
CA ASP A 140 2.25 13.98 -12.98
C ASP A 140 2.70 12.74 -12.17
N LYS A 141 3.29 12.94 -10.98
CA LYS A 141 3.68 11.83 -10.10
C LYS A 141 2.48 10.99 -9.66
N LEU A 142 1.35 11.62 -9.36
CA LEU A 142 0.13 10.93 -8.96
C LEU A 142 -0.49 10.16 -10.14
N TRP A 143 -0.52 10.74 -11.34
CA TRP A 143 -0.99 10.05 -12.54
C TRP A 143 -0.11 8.84 -12.88
N LYS A 144 1.20 8.95 -12.76
CA LYS A 144 2.12 7.82 -12.92
C LYS A 144 1.85 6.73 -11.88
N THR A 145 1.55 7.11 -10.63
CA THR A 145 1.19 6.16 -9.58
C THR A 145 -0.12 5.44 -9.89
N ILE A 146 -1.16 6.17 -10.32
CA ILE A 146 -2.46 5.61 -10.73
C ILE A 146 -2.25 4.58 -11.85
N LYS A 147 -1.48 4.95 -12.88
CA LYS A 147 -1.19 4.11 -14.04
C LYS A 147 -0.40 2.85 -13.65
N HIS A 148 0.73 2.99 -12.93
CA HIS A 148 1.57 1.83 -12.57
C HIS A 148 0.83 0.84 -11.66
N LEU A 149 0.04 1.33 -10.73
CA LEU A 149 -0.75 0.48 -9.84
C LEU A 149 -2.07 0.01 -10.47
N LYS A 150 -2.38 0.48 -11.69
CA LYS A 150 -3.65 0.22 -12.41
C LYS A 150 -4.87 0.54 -11.55
N LEU A 151 -4.84 1.67 -10.84
CA LEU A 151 -5.90 2.01 -9.89
C LEU A 151 -7.24 2.31 -10.58
N ASN A 152 -7.22 2.71 -11.85
CA ASN A 152 -8.42 3.00 -12.66
C ASN A 152 -8.61 2.01 -13.81
N ASP A 153 -7.53 1.37 -14.27
CA ASP A 153 -7.56 0.44 -15.41
C ASP A 153 -7.97 -0.99 -14.99
N ASP A 154 -8.13 -1.21 -13.70
CA ASP A 154 -8.58 -2.46 -13.11
C ASP A 154 -10.06 -2.34 -12.78
N GLU A 155 -10.90 -2.93 -13.59
CA GLU A 155 -12.35 -2.87 -13.47
C GLU A 155 -12.83 -3.40 -12.12
N ASP A 156 -12.25 -4.51 -11.63
CA ASP A 156 -12.60 -5.06 -10.31
C ASP A 156 -12.37 -4.05 -9.18
N LEU A 157 -11.30 -3.23 -9.27
CA LEU A 157 -11.04 -2.18 -8.27
C LEU A 157 -12.05 -1.04 -8.34
N VAL A 158 -12.53 -0.71 -9.53
CA VAL A 158 -13.57 0.31 -9.71
C VAL A 158 -14.89 -0.20 -9.13
N ILE A 159 -15.26 -1.43 -9.46
CA ILE A 159 -16.45 -2.11 -8.93
C ILE A 159 -16.34 -2.25 -7.40
N GLU A 160 -15.19 -2.65 -6.85
CA GLU A 160 -15.01 -2.77 -5.40
C GLU A 160 -15.22 -1.45 -4.67
N ARG A 161 -14.73 -0.31 -5.23
CA ARG A 161 -15.00 1.02 -4.67
C ARG A 161 -16.48 1.36 -4.68
N GLN A 162 -17.14 1.10 -5.79
CA GLN A 162 -18.58 1.30 -5.95
C GLN A 162 -19.35 0.46 -4.93
N THR A 163 -19.06 -0.81 -4.85
CA THR A 163 -19.74 -1.76 -3.95
C THR A 163 -19.64 -1.31 -2.49
N TRP A 164 -18.46 -0.96 -2.00
CA TRP A 164 -18.28 -0.47 -0.63
C TRP A 164 -19.12 0.77 -0.34
N TYR A 165 -19.18 1.72 -1.27
CA TYR A 165 -19.94 2.93 -1.09
C TYR A 165 -21.47 2.68 -1.16
N LEU A 166 -21.92 1.85 -2.11
CA LEU A 166 -23.33 1.49 -2.23
C LEU A 166 -23.85 0.71 -1.01
N ASN A 167 -23.07 -0.25 -0.49
CA ASN A 167 -23.43 -0.97 0.73
C ASN A 167 -23.60 -0.01 1.92
N TYR A 168 -22.80 1.04 1.99
CA TYR A 168 -22.97 2.08 3.00
C TYR A 168 -24.26 2.90 2.75
N LEU A 169 -24.51 3.37 1.53
CA LEU A 169 -25.73 4.13 1.19
C LEU A 169 -27.02 3.32 1.44
N ASN A 170 -26.97 2.02 1.16
CA ASN A 170 -28.09 1.10 1.40
C ASN A 170 -28.22 0.69 2.87
N LYS A 171 -27.36 1.22 3.78
CA LYS A 171 -27.33 0.88 5.21
C LYS A 171 -27.05 -0.59 5.51
N GLU A 172 -26.42 -1.31 4.56
CA GLU A 172 -25.95 -2.68 4.75
C GLU A 172 -24.71 -2.74 5.65
N ILE A 173 -23.93 -1.65 5.68
CA ILE A 173 -22.80 -1.47 6.57
C ILE A 173 -22.83 -0.08 7.21
N SER A 174 -22.26 0.04 8.41
CA SER A 174 -22.09 1.34 9.07
C SER A 174 -20.93 2.13 8.47
N PHE A 175 -20.93 3.45 8.69
CA PHE A 175 -19.81 4.30 8.29
C PHE A 175 -18.48 3.90 8.96
N GLU A 176 -18.54 3.48 10.22
CA GLU A 176 -17.36 2.94 10.94
C GLU A 176 -16.85 1.64 10.30
N HIS A 177 -17.73 0.80 9.78
CA HIS A 177 -17.32 -0.38 9.03
C HIS A 177 -16.64 0.01 7.71
N LEU A 178 -17.20 0.99 6.99
CA LEU A 178 -16.58 1.53 5.76
C LEU A 178 -15.19 2.10 6.04
N LYS A 179 -15.01 2.87 7.13
CA LYS A 179 -13.69 3.38 7.57
C LYS A 179 -12.68 2.26 7.80
N LYS A 180 -13.11 1.15 8.41
CA LYS A 180 -12.24 0.01 8.69
C LYS A 180 -11.86 -0.80 7.46
N LYS A 181 -12.72 -0.88 6.45
CA LYS A 181 -12.53 -1.78 5.30
C LYS A 181 -12.08 -1.06 4.03
N ALA A 182 -12.53 0.15 3.84
CA ALA A 182 -12.26 0.98 2.66
C ALA A 182 -12.00 2.45 3.05
N PRO A 183 -10.95 2.72 3.88
CA PRO A 183 -10.74 4.03 4.49
C PRO A 183 -10.60 5.18 3.48
N PHE A 184 -10.12 4.93 2.25
CA PHE A 184 -10.05 5.97 1.23
C PHE A 184 -11.45 6.42 0.78
N ILE A 185 -12.39 5.48 0.63
CA ILE A 185 -13.77 5.78 0.24
C ILE A 185 -14.46 6.58 1.35
N ALA A 186 -14.32 6.14 2.60
CA ALA A 186 -14.89 6.84 3.75
C ALA A 186 -14.36 8.27 3.86
N LEU A 187 -13.03 8.45 3.74
CA LEU A 187 -12.39 9.77 3.78
C LEU A 187 -12.89 10.71 2.66
N GLU A 188 -13.06 10.17 1.45
CA GLU A 188 -13.54 10.97 0.33
C GLU A 188 -15.04 11.26 0.41
N ALA A 189 -15.85 10.33 0.96
CA ALA A 189 -17.27 10.58 1.24
C ALA A 189 -17.45 11.69 2.29
N GLU A 190 -16.67 11.64 3.37
CA GLU A 190 -16.66 12.69 4.40
C GLU A 190 -16.24 14.04 3.81
N ARG A 191 -15.17 14.07 3.00
CA ARG A 191 -14.66 15.31 2.39
C ARG A 191 -15.63 15.96 1.40
N GLN A 192 -16.53 15.19 0.79
CA GLN A 192 -17.48 15.66 -0.21
C GLN A 192 -18.90 15.78 0.35
N ASP A 193 -19.07 15.73 1.69
CA ASP A 193 -20.37 15.81 2.39
C ASP A 193 -21.37 14.77 1.90
N LEU A 194 -20.90 13.55 1.61
CA LEU A 194 -21.68 12.41 1.12
C LEU A 194 -21.97 11.37 2.22
N ILE A 195 -21.87 11.75 3.48
CA ILE A 195 -22.21 10.93 4.64
C ILE A 195 -23.72 11.09 4.93
N GLN A 196 -24.39 9.97 5.24
CA GLN A 196 -25.81 9.92 5.64
C GLN A 196 -25.95 9.58 7.12
#